data_0eacfa97ef069e342ebed1b5bb9f5cd1
#
_entry.id   0eacfa97ef069e342ebed1b5bb9f5cd1
#
_cell.length_a   1.000
_cell.length_b   1.000
_cell.length_c   1.000
_cell.angle_alpha   90.00
_cell.angle_beta   90.00
_cell.angle_gamma   90.00
#
_symmetry.space_group_name_H-M   'P 1'
#
loop_
_entity.id
_entity.type
_entity.pdbx_description
1 polymer ?
#
loop_
_entity_poly.entity_id
_entity_poly.type
_entity_poly.pdbx_seq_one_letter_code
_entity_poly.pdbx_strand_id
1 'polypeptide(L)'
;MSGAMPVKRLWSRPDLLSIEWADGTLGEFASLWLRDNVREDRDPHSGQRLIDIADLPENPRIRSAAAHNGTVNVEWEAESRSATFELQWLLAQAADRSGRTDSGLRFWLEAAGLDAARDFAWATFAGARSDRTLRARWLDQLWRDGIAFLSDVPCNDAGILEAAALAGRVLETNYGLVYDVRSVAQPENLAYSDLGLGLHTDNPYREPVPGFQVLHALVASPDGGESLFGDGFAMALHLRASFPDDFEVLTRTPVPFLYRSRDAELYAERPLIQLTCSGEVSAVHYNSRSIAPLRLAARDAGPFYGAYRRFAALLRDSRFHLQFSLRNGDLVVFDNQRTLHGRTAFSSAKHPRHLRGCYLTRDSVYSEAALLRREFHPETHS
;
A
#
# COMPACT_ATOMS: atom_id res chain seq x y z
N MET A 1 -15.96 6.94 27.39
CA MET A 1 -17.31 7.31 26.90
C MET A 1 -17.11 8.47 25.92
N SER A 2 -16.89 8.15 24.64
CA SER A 2 -16.90 9.17 23.59
C SER A 2 -18.37 9.52 23.34
N GLY A 3 -18.82 10.71 23.79
CA GLY A 3 -20.17 11.17 23.56
C GLY A 3 -20.41 11.35 22.06
N ALA A 4 -21.49 10.79 21.53
CA ALA A 4 -21.90 11.00 20.14
C ALA A 4 -21.97 12.50 19.86
N MET A 5 -21.34 12.94 18.74
CA MET A 5 -21.36 14.35 18.32
C MET A 5 -22.80 14.81 18.16
N PRO A 6 -23.27 15.87 18.86
CA PRO A 6 -24.65 16.29 18.81
C PRO A 6 -25.01 16.84 17.42
N VAL A 7 -26.22 16.52 16.96
CA VAL A 7 -26.80 17.11 15.77
C VAL A 7 -27.25 18.53 16.07
N LYS A 8 -26.80 19.49 15.29
CA LYS A 8 -27.24 20.89 15.34
C LYS A 8 -28.55 21.10 14.55
N ARG A 9 -28.63 20.47 13.38
CA ARG A 9 -29.79 20.57 12.49
C ARG A 9 -29.93 19.35 11.62
N LEU A 10 -31.19 18.90 11.40
CA LEU A 10 -31.54 17.82 10.48
C LEU A 10 -32.71 18.30 9.61
N TRP A 11 -32.62 18.05 8.31
CA TRP A 11 -33.73 18.30 7.38
C TRP A 11 -33.67 17.31 6.23
N SER A 12 -34.82 17.05 5.61
CA SER A 12 -34.89 16.14 4.46
C SER A 12 -35.70 16.77 3.31
N ARG A 13 -35.31 16.37 2.13
CA ARG A 13 -36.08 16.46 0.89
C ARG A 13 -36.40 15.05 0.42
N PRO A 14 -37.33 14.84 -0.52
CA PRO A 14 -37.66 13.50 -0.98
C PRO A 14 -36.47 12.69 -1.48
N ASP A 15 -35.46 13.34 -2.02
CA ASP A 15 -34.26 12.74 -2.61
C ASP A 15 -33.02 12.76 -1.70
N LEU A 16 -33.06 13.51 -0.57
CA LEU A 16 -31.86 13.83 0.21
C LEU A 16 -32.18 13.98 1.70
N LEU A 17 -31.34 13.42 2.55
CA LEU A 17 -31.23 13.73 3.98
C LEU A 17 -29.98 14.59 4.20
N SER A 18 -30.11 15.71 4.92
CA SER A 18 -29.01 16.58 5.30
C SER A 18 -28.92 16.69 6.82
N ILE A 19 -27.70 16.59 7.35
CA ILE A 19 -27.40 16.67 8.78
C ILE A 19 -26.23 17.64 8.99
N GLU A 20 -26.42 18.64 9.83
CA GLU A 20 -25.38 19.52 10.32
C GLU A 20 -25.05 19.14 11.76
N TRP A 21 -23.81 18.76 12.03
CA TRP A 21 -23.32 18.46 13.37
C TRP A 21 -22.83 19.71 14.10
N ALA A 22 -22.64 19.61 15.40
CA ALA A 22 -22.27 20.75 16.25
C ALA A 22 -20.87 21.32 15.94
N ASP A 23 -19.99 20.53 15.36
CA ASP A 23 -18.66 20.96 14.90
C ASP A 23 -18.68 21.66 13.54
N GLY A 24 -19.86 21.78 12.91
CA GLY A 24 -20.04 22.37 11.59
C GLY A 24 -19.92 21.37 10.44
N THR A 25 -19.64 20.11 10.70
CA THR A 25 -19.64 19.08 9.64
C THR A 25 -21.04 18.98 9.02
N LEU A 26 -21.10 19.01 7.71
CA LEU A 26 -22.33 18.84 6.92
C LEU A 26 -22.27 17.49 6.19
N GLY A 27 -23.25 16.62 6.44
CA GLY A 27 -23.44 15.38 5.71
C GLY A 27 -24.68 15.42 4.85
N GLU A 28 -24.56 15.03 3.60
CA GLU A 28 -25.63 14.92 2.64
C GLU A 28 -25.71 13.48 2.14
N PHE A 29 -26.88 12.85 2.31
CA PHE A 29 -27.11 11.44 2.01
C PHE A 29 -28.28 11.30 1.03
N ALA A 30 -27.98 10.84 -0.18
CA ALA A 30 -29.01 10.54 -1.16
C ALA A 30 -29.98 9.47 -0.62
N SER A 31 -31.29 9.62 -0.92
CA SER A 31 -32.31 8.68 -0.47
C SER A 31 -32.03 7.23 -0.90
N LEU A 32 -31.59 7.03 -2.15
CA LEU A 32 -31.21 5.71 -2.64
C LEU A 32 -30.00 5.15 -1.88
N TRP A 33 -29.01 5.98 -1.56
CA TRP A 33 -27.86 5.56 -0.77
C TRP A 33 -28.26 5.10 0.64
N LEU A 34 -29.14 5.85 1.31
CA LEU A 34 -29.69 5.43 2.60
C LEU A 34 -30.45 4.09 2.47
N ARG A 35 -31.29 3.95 1.43
CA ARG A 35 -32.08 2.75 1.21
C ARG A 35 -31.20 1.51 0.94
N ASP A 36 -30.10 1.67 0.20
CA ASP A 36 -29.12 0.62 -0.09
C ASP A 36 -28.27 0.22 1.15
N ASN A 37 -28.24 1.07 2.17
CA ASN A 37 -27.45 0.85 3.37
C ASN A 37 -28.27 0.55 4.62
N VAL A 38 -29.52 0.12 4.44
CA VAL A 38 -30.38 -0.35 5.53
C VAL A 38 -29.74 -1.58 6.20
N ARG A 39 -29.57 -1.52 7.52
CA ARG A 39 -28.89 -2.58 8.29
C ARG A 39 -29.66 -3.90 8.28
N GLU A 40 -30.98 -3.83 8.30
CA GLU A 40 -31.87 -4.99 8.28
C GLU A 40 -31.84 -5.76 6.95
N ASP A 41 -31.29 -5.16 5.90
CA ASP A 41 -31.04 -5.78 4.60
C ASP A 41 -29.67 -6.45 4.51
N ARG A 42 -29.02 -6.62 5.66
CA ARG A 42 -27.74 -7.31 5.78
C ARG A 42 -27.88 -8.55 6.65
N ASP A 43 -27.18 -9.60 6.27
CA ASP A 43 -27.07 -10.80 7.09
C ASP A 43 -26.42 -10.48 8.44
N PRO A 44 -27.04 -10.83 9.57
CA PRO A 44 -26.57 -10.42 10.90
C PRO A 44 -25.23 -11.06 11.31
N HIS A 45 -24.81 -12.14 10.65
CA HIS A 45 -23.57 -12.85 10.98
C HIS A 45 -22.41 -12.42 10.08
N SER A 46 -22.64 -12.33 8.78
CA SER A 46 -21.60 -12.00 7.80
C SER A 46 -21.53 -10.49 7.47
N GLY A 47 -22.60 -9.72 7.76
CA GLY A 47 -22.73 -8.33 7.34
C GLY A 47 -22.95 -8.14 5.84
N GLN A 48 -23.06 -9.24 5.07
CA GLN A 48 -23.27 -9.20 3.62
C GLN A 48 -24.67 -8.75 3.27
N ARG A 49 -24.85 -8.11 2.11
CA ARG A 49 -26.13 -7.66 1.61
C ARG A 49 -27.01 -8.87 1.25
N LEU A 50 -28.26 -8.84 1.67
CA LEU A 50 -29.28 -9.85 1.35
C LEU A 50 -30.12 -9.45 0.13
N ILE A 51 -30.08 -8.18 -0.27
CA ILE A 51 -30.86 -7.60 -1.37
C ILE A 51 -29.88 -7.03 -2.40
N ASP A 52 -30.13 -7.29 -3.69
CA ASP A 52 -29.41 -6.67 -4.81
C ASP A 52 -29.95 -5.27 -5.07
N ILE A 53 -29.10 -4.38 -5.60
CA ILE A 53 -29.49 -3.01 -5.97
C ILE A 53 -30.63 -2.99 -7.00
N ALA A 54 -30.71 -4.01 -7.85
CA ALA A 54 -31.77 -4.16 -8.86
C ALA A 54 -33.16 -4.43 -8.25
N ASP A 55 -33.22 -4.91 -7.01
CA ASP A 55 -34.47 -5.17 -6.28
C ASP A 55 -34.94 -3.95 -5.48
N LEU A 56 -34.16 -2.89 -5.41
CA LEU A 56 -34.53 -1.65 -4.73
C LEU A 56 -35.39 -0.76 -5.64
N PRO A 57 -36.27 0.08 -5.06
CA PRO A 57 -36.96 1.11 -5.84
C PRO A 57 -35.95 2.01 -6.56
N GLU A 58 -36.19 2.29 -7.84
CA GLU A 58 -35.32 3.13 -8.66
C GLU A 58 -35.10 4.54 -8.06
N ASN A 59 -36.18 5.12 -7.50
CA ASN A 59 -36.17 6.44 -6.89
C ASN A 59 -36.89 6.42 -5.54
N PRO A 60 -36.32 5.86 -4.49
CA PRO A 60 -36.93 5.87 -3.16
C PRO A 60 -37.00 7.31 -2.64
N ARG A 61 -38.21 7.72 -2.22
CA ARG A 61 -38.47 9.09 -1.76
C ARG A 61 -38.63 9.11 -0.25
N ILE A 62 -37.85 9.94 0.44
CA ILE A 62 -37.98 10.16 1.88
C ILE A 62 -39.30 10.85 2.16
N ARG A 63 -40.17 10.22 2.97
CA ARG A 63 -41.38 10.81 3.53
C ARG A 63 -41.06 11.67 4.74
N SER A 64 -40.29 11.13 5.65
CA SER A 64 -39.88 11.79 6.89
C SER A 64 -38.52 11.30 7.36
N ALA A 65 -37.81 12.16 8.10
CA ALA A 65 -36.61 11.81 8.84
C ALA A 65 -36.58 12.51 10.18
N ALA A 66 -36.30 11.79 11.26
CA ALA A 66 -36.25 12.34 12.60
C ALA A 66 -35.08 11.77 13.41
N ALA A 67 -34.36 12.66 14.10
CA ALA A 67 -33.27 12.25 14.98
C ALA A 67 -33.77 12.05 16.41
N HIS A 68 -33.40 10.94 17.03
CA HIS A 68 -33.71 10.64 18.42
C HIS A 68 -32.64 9.73 19.02
N ASN A 69 -32.17 10.04 20.24
CA ASN A 69 -31.25 9.21 21.04
C ASN A 69 -30.03 8.67 20.25
N GLY A 70 -29.35 9.54 19.50
CA GLY A 70 -28.15 9.14 18.78
C GLY A 70 -28.38 8.43 17.44
N THR A 71 -29.64 8.33 17.00
CA THR A 71 -30.04 7.72 15.74
C THR A 71 -30.91 8.64 14.88
N VAL A 72 -31.02 8.34 13.60
CA VAL A 72 -31.99 8.93 12.67
C VAL A 72 -32.88 7.83 12.14
N ASN A 73 -34.19 8.01 12.31
CA ASN A 73 -35.18 7.17 11.63
C ASN A 73 -35.59 7.81 10.31
N VAL A 74 -35.56 7.05 9.23
CA VAL A 74 -35.94 7.48 7.87
C VAL A 74 -37.09 6.62 7.39
N GLU A 75 -38.18 7.26 6.90
CA GLU A 75 -39.35 6.60 6.30
C GLU A 75 -39.41 6.94 4.81
N TRP A 76 -39.79 5.97 3.97
CA TRP A 76 -39.98 6.15 2.53
C TRP A 76 -41.43 6.14 2.13
N GLU A 77 -41.78 6.94 1.09
CA GLU A 77 -43.16 7.14 0.64
C GLU A 77 -43.82 5.86 0.08
N ALA A 78 -43.12 5.13 -0.77
CA ALA A 78 -43.62 3.97 -1.50
C ALA A 78 -43.48 2.65 -0.74
N GLU A 79 -42.71 2.61 0.31
CA GLU A 79 -42.49 1.43 1.14
C GLU A 79 -43.11 1.66 2.51
N SER A 80 -43.94 0.72 2.99
CA SER A 80 -44.41 0.74 4.38
C SER A 80 -43.26 0.35 5.33
N ARG A 81 -42.11 0.98 5.16
CA ARG A 81 -40.86 0.63 5.81
C ARG A 81 -40.15 1.90 6.32
N SER A 82 -39.57 1.78 7.49
CA SER A 82 -38.62 2.72 8.05
C SER A 82 -37.29 2.02 8.35
N ALA A 83 -36.20 2.76 8.40
CA ALA A 83 -34.93 2.26 8.84
C ALA A 83 -34.26 3.26 9.79
N THR A 84 -33.46 2.72 10.69
CA THR A 84 -32.73 3.50 11.71
C THR A 84 -31.24 3.48 11.42
N PHE A 85 -30.62 4.67 11.37
CA PHE A 85 -29.19 4.87 11.16
C PHE A 85 -28.56 5.50 12.40
N GLU A 86 -27.42 5.00 12.83
CA GLU A 86 -26.65 5.61 13.91
C GLU A 86 -26.01 6.92 13.43
N LEU A 87 -26.19 8.00 14.18
CA LEU A 87 -25.62 9.32 13.84
C LEU A 87 -24.10 9.30 13.75
N GLN A 88 -23.44 8.50 14.59
CA GLN A 88 -21.99 8.35 14.54
C GLN A 88 -21.55 7.66 13.26
N TRP A 89 -22.29 6.65 12.80
CA TRP A 89 -22.02 5.99 11.53
C TRP A 89 -22.24 6.95 10.35
N LEU A 90 -23.32 7.72 10.34
CA LEU A 90 -23.58 8.74 9.32
C LEU A 90 -22.49 9.81 9.31
N LEU A 91 -22.03 10.28 10.50
CA LEU A 91 -20.92 11.24 10.60
C LEU A 91 -19.64 10.69 9.96
N ALA A 92 -19.32 9.43 10.22
CA ALA A 92 -18.17 8.76 9.62
C ALA A 92 -18.28 8.62 8.09
N GLN A 93 -19.52 8.58 7.54
CA GLN A 93 -19.75 8.58 6.09
C GLN A 93 -19.80 9.99 5.49
N ALA A 94 -20.15 10.99 6.30
CA ALA A 94 -20.22 12.39 5.90
C ALA A 94 -18.84 13.05 5.78
N ALA A 95 -17.87 12.55 6.55
CA ALA A 95 -16.50 13.07 6.50
C ALA A 95 -15.99 13.01 5.05
N ASP A 96 -15.76 14.19 4.49
CA ASP A 96 -15.33 14.36 3.11
C ASP A 96 -14.08 13.51 2.85
N ARG A 97 -14.22 12.50 2.00
CA ARG A 97 -13.08 11.66 1.60
C ARG A 97 -12.05 12.42 0.77
N SER A 98 -12.40 13.61 0.24
CA SER A 98 -11.46 14.52 -0.40
C SER A 98 -10.46 15.11 0.60
N GLY A 99 -10.82 15.14 1.90
CA GLY A 99 -9.96 15.58 3.00
C GLY A 99 -9.11 14.46 3.63
N ARG A 100 -9.18 13.20 3.16
CA ARG A 100 -8.24 12.14 3.58
C ARG A 100 -6.85 12.31 2.96
N THR A 101 -6.33 13.53 2.96
CA THR A 101 -4.92 13.82 2.71
C THR A 101 -4.01 13.34 3.85
N ASP A 102 -4.56 13.04 5.01
CA ASP A 102 -3.83 12.35 6.07
C ASP A 102 -4.04 10.84 5.93
N SER A 103 -3.37 10.26 4.92
CA SER A 103 -3.30 8.80 4.75
C SER A 103 -2.56 8.11 5.91
N GLY A 104 -2.04 8.87 6.88
CA GLY A 104 -1.12 8.38 7.91
C GLY A 104 0.23 7.94 7.33
N LEU A 105 0.49 8.21 6.04
CA LEU A 105 1.75 7.86 5.39
C LEU A 105 2.82 8.90 5.70
N ARG A 106 4.03 8.44 6.00
CA ARG A 106 5.21 9.29 6.10
C ARG A 106 6.05 9.14 4.84
N PHE A 107 6.24 10.22 4.10
CA PHE A 107 7.05 10.25 2.89
C PHE A 107 8.50 10.64 3.20
N TRP A 108 9.47 9.97 2.55
CA TRP A 108 10.89 10.21 2.77
C TRP A 108 11.43 11.21 1.73
N LEU A 109 11.03 12.47 1.84
CA LEU A 109 11.45 13.52 0.89
C LEU A 109 12.96 13.81 0.91
N GLU A 110 13.60 13.61 2.07
CA GLU A 110 15.04 13.78 2.27
C GLU A 110 15.59 12.53 2.98
N ALA A 111 15.58 11.40 2.28
CA ALA A 111 15.97 10.11 2.83
C ALA A 111 17.45 10.05 3.23
N ALA A 112 18.33 10.85 2.59
CA ALA A 112 19.75 10.91 2.91
C ALA A 112 20.04 11.36 4.36
N GLY A 113 19.11 12.07 5.00
CA GLY A 113 19.19 12.46 6.41
C GLY A 113 18.67 11.42 7.39
N LEU A 114 18.05 10.33 6.90
CA LEU A 114 17.49 9.27 7.72
C LEU A 114 18.54 8.21 8.04
N ASP A 115 18.46 7.68 9.25
CA ASP A 115 19.24 6.54 9.71
C ASP A 115 18.29 5.35 10.01
N ALA A 116 18.60 4.18 9.42
CA ALA A 116 17.73 3.02 9.53
C ALA A 116 17.51 2.55 10.98
N ALA A 117 18.52 2.71 11.85
CA ALA A 117 18.43 2.29 13.24
C ALA A 117 17.74 3.33 14.13
N ARG A 118 17.87 4.64 13.79
CA ARG A 118 17.33 5.74 14.60
C ARG A 118 15.91 6.12 14.21
N ASP A 119 15.65 6.23 12.89
CA ASP A 119 14.44 6.87 12.38
C ASP A 119 13.34 5.88 12.02
N PHE A 120 13.66 4.57 12.05
CA PHE A 120 12.72 3.49 11.85
C PHE A 120 12.72 2.57 13.06
N ALA A 121 11.54 2.12 13.49
CA ALA A 121 11.42 1.20 14.59
C ALA A 121 11.86 -0.20 14.17
N TRP A 122 12.66 -0.85 15.00
CA TRP A 122 13.03 -2.25 14.88
C TRP A 122 12.30 -3.04 15.96
N ALA A 123 11.70 -4.15 15.55
CA ALA A 123 11.22 -5.16 16.48
C ALA A 123 12.17 -6.35 16.46
N THR A 124 12.34 -7.04 17.59
CA THR A 124 12.97 -8.36 17.57
C THR A 124 11.99 -9.37 17.03
N PHE A 125 12.47 -10.39 16.31
CA PHE A 125 11.62 -11.48 15.82
C PHE A 125 10.84 -12.15 16.95
N ALA A 126 11.52 -12.47 18.06
CA ALA A 126 10.89 -13.09 19.22
C ALA A 126 9.80 -12.18 19.83
N GLY A 127 10.04 -10.86 19.91
CA GLY A 127 9.08 -9.88 20.41
C GLY A 127 7.85 -9.80 19.51
N ALA A 128 8.03 -9.60 18.21
CA ALA A 128 6.91 -9.55 17.25
C ALA A 128 6.10 -10.86 17.20
N ARG A 129 6.74 -12.00 17.44
CA ARG A 129 6.09 -13.31 17.50
C ARG A 129 5.24 -13.51 18.76
N SER A 130 5.73 -13.10 19.93
CA SER A 130 5.09 -13.34 21.22
C SER A 130 4.17 -12.22 21.67
N ASP A 131 4.40 -10.98 21.24
CA ASP A 131 3.62 -9.79 21.63
C ASP A 131 2.88 -9.20 20.44
N ARG A 132 1.55 -9.34 20.46
CA ARG A 132 0.68 -8.83 19.39
C ARG A 132 0.69 -7.29 19.30
N THR A 133 0.92 -6.59 20.42
CA THR A 133 1.03 -5.12 20.42
C THR A 133 2.30 -4.66 19.71
N LEU A 134 3.43 -5.32 19.95
CA LEU A 134 4.67 -5.06 19.21
C LEU A 134 4.52 -5.38 17.71
N ARG A 135 3.84 -6.49 17.39
CA ARG A 135 3.52 -6.83 15.99
C ARG A 135 2.64 -5.77 15.34
N ALA A 136 1.61 -5.29 16.00
CA ALA A 136 0.74 -4.23 15.49
C ALA A 136 1.53 -2.96 15.18
N ARG A 137 2.39 -2.51 16.09
CA ARG A 137 3.27 -1.34 15.88
C ARG A 137 4.23 -1.53 14.71
N TRP A 138 4.79 -2.72 14.55
CA TRP A 138 5.67 -3.08 13.45
C TRP A 138 4.93 -3.03 12.10
N LEU A 139 3.71 -3.55 12.01
CA LEU A 139 2.89 -3.48 10.80
C LEU A 139 2.34 -2.08 10.54
N ASP A 140 2.04 -1.30 11.59
CA ASP A 140 1.66 0.12 11.44
C ASP A 140 2.80 0.95 10.86
N GLN A 141 4.04 0.65 11.25
CA GLN A 141 5.19 1.28 10.63
C GLN A 141 5.34 0.87 9.16
N LEU A 142 5.19 -0.41 8.85
CA LEU A 142 5.23 -0.90 7.46
C LEU A 142 4.20 -0.17 6.60
N TRP A 143 2.99 0.04 7.12
CA TRP A 143 1.96 0.83 6.46
C TRP A 143 2.39 2.29 6.28
N ARG A 144 2.79 2.94 7.37
CA ARG A 144 3.11 4.38 7.40
C ARG A 144 4.32 4.72 6.56
N ASP A 145 5.38 3.94 6.69
CA ASP A 145 6.70 4.25 6.12
C ASP A 145 7.01 3.45 4.84
N GLY A 146 6.21 2.43 4.52
CA GLY A 146 6.46 1.54 3.39
C GLY A 146 7.60 0.54 3.64
N ILE A 147 8.22 0.55 4.83
CA ILE A 147 9.34 -0.30 5.23
C ILE A 147 9.32 -0.55 6.74
N ALA A 148 9.67 -1.76 7.17
CA ALA A 148 9.83 -2.12 8.58
C ALA A 148 10.90 -3.21 8.74
N PHE A 149 11.47 -3.32 9.95
CA PHE A 149 12.63 -4.15 10.23
C PHE A 149 12.38 -5.13 11.37
N LEU A 150 12.98 -6.33 11.26
CA LEU A 150 13.13 -7.28 12.36
C LEU A 150 14.60 -7.57 12.60
N SER A 151 15.00 -7.71 13.85
CA SER A 151 16.30 -8.27 14.23
C SER A 151 16.17 -9.69 14.79
N ASP A 152 17.28 -10.39 14.85
CA ASP A 152 17.41 -11.71 15.49
C ASP A 152 16.50 -12.80 14.86
N VAL A 153 16.23 -12.68 13.56
CA VAL A 153 15.57 -13.74 12.79
C VAL A 153 16.55 -14.90 12.62
N PRO A 154 16.17 -16.15 12.94
CA PRO A 154 17.07 -17.29 12.81
C PRO A 154 17.62 -17.44 11.39
N CYS A 155 18.95 -17.50 11.24
CA CYS A 155 19.66 -17.67 9.96
C CYS A 155 19.61 -19.12 9.47
N ASN A 156 18.40 -19.67 9.33
CA ASN A 156 18.15 -21.01 8.83
C ASN A 156 17.05 -21.01 7.75
N ASP A 157 16.72 -22.16 7.21
CA ASP A 157 15.74 -22.27 6.10
C ASP A 157 14.32 -21.86 6.48
N ALA A 158 13.93 -22.01 7.74
CA ALA A 158 12.58 -21.67 8.21
C ALA A 158 12.44 -20.18 8.60
N GLY A 159 13.53 -19.53 9.04
CA GLY A 159 13.49 -18.21 9.66
C GLY A 159 12.77 -17.16 8.83
N ILE A 160 13.04 -17.07 7.52
CA ILE A 160 12.36 -16.11 6.64
C ILE A 160 10.86 -16.37 6.55
N LEU A 161 10.44 -17.65 6.45
CA LEU A 161 9.02 -18.00 6.33
C LEU A 161 8.27 -17.77 7.64
N GLU A 162 8.90 -18.08 8.78
CA GLU A 162 8.34 -17.78 10.11
C GLU A 162 8.17 -16.29 10.35
N ALA A 163 9.16 -15.50 9.94
CA ALA A 163 9.07 -14.03 10.03
C ALA A 163 8.05 -13.45 9.06
N ALA A 164 8.01 -13.92 7.81
CA ALA A 164 7.04 -13.52 6.80
C ALA A 164 5.60 -13.79 7.24
N ALA A 165 5.35 -14.92 7.92
CA ALA A 165 4.04 -15.29 8.45
C ALA A 165 3.51 -14.33 9.54
N LEU A 166 4.37 -13.51 10.15
CA LEU A 166 3.95 -12.45 11.08
C LEU A 166 3.31 -11.26 10.36
N ALA A 167 3.64 -11.06 9.08
CA ALA A 167 3.14 -9.94 8.28
C ALA A 167 2.00 -10.35 7.34
N GLY A 168 2.06 -11.55 6.76
CA GLY A 168 1.08 -11.97 5.78
C GLY A 168 1.40 -13.32 5.14
N ARG A 169 0.76 -13.59 4.00
CA ARG A 169 0.91 -14.85 3.26
C ARG A 169 1.96 -14.73 2.17
N VAL A 170 2.85 -15.71 2.11
CA VAL A 170 3.87 -15.78 1.06
C VAL A 170 3.20 -16.07 -0.29
N LEU A 171 3.61 -15.27 -1.29
CA LEU A 171 3.21 -15.43 -2.69
C LEU A 171 4.21 -16.37 -3.38
N GLU A 172 3.76 -17.51 -3.83
CA GLU A 172 4.56 -18.40 -4.66
C GLU A 172 4.71 -17.83 -6.07
N THR A 173 5.92 -17.90 -6.60
CA THR A 173 6.26 -17.43 -7.96
C THR A 173 7.02 -18.51 -8.71
N ASN A 174 7.44 -18.25 -9.97
CA ASN A 174 8.36 -19.13 -10.69
C ASN A 174 9.76 -19.23 -10.04
N TYR A 175 10.05 -18.39 -9.03
CA TYR A 175 11.24 -18.52 -8.18
C TYR A 175 11.00 -19.40 -6.95
N GLY A 176 9.80 -19.97 -6.78
CA GLY A 176 9.35 -20.69 -5.59
C GLY A 176 8.77 -19.76 -4.52
N LEU A 177 8.62 -20.30 -3.30
CA LEU A 177 8.19 -19.53 -2.12
C LEU A 177 9.30 -18.63 -1.59
N VAL A 178 10.55 -19.07 -1.72
CA VAL A 178 11.76 -18.38 -1.26
C VAL A 178 12.80 -18.43 -2.36
N TYR A 179 13.57 -17.36 -2.52
CA TYR A 179 14.69 -17.31 -3.45
C TYR A 179 15.95 -16.80 -2.75
N ASP A 180 17.11 -17.28 -3.21
CA ASP A 180 18.40 -16.83 -2.70
C ASP A 180 18.95 -15.66 -3.51
N VAL A 181 19.45 -14.63 -2.85
CA VAL A 181 20.15 -13.49 -3.44
C VAL A 181 21.60 -13.57 -3.04
N ARG A 182 22.40 -14.24 -3.88
CA ARG A 182 23.84 -14.43 -3.74
C ARG A 182 24.52 -14.36 -5.11
N SER A 183 25.79 -13.98 -5.14
CA SER A 183 26.55 -13.99 -6.38
C SER A 183 26.78 -15.41 -6.88
N VAL A 184 26.54 -15.65 -8.17
CA VAL A 184 26.81 -16.90 -8.87
C VAL A 184 27.71 -16.64 -10.08
N ALA A 185 28.44 -17.65 -10.52
CA ALA A 185 29.47 -17.50 -11.56
C ALA A 185 28.94 -17.10 -12.95
N GLN A 186 27.68 -17.49 -13.26
CA GLN A 186 27.01 -17.13 -14.52
C GLN A 186 25.55 -16.73 -14.19
N PRO A 187 25.33 -15.47 -13.81
CA PRO A 187 24.02 -15.04 -13.36
C PRO A 187 23.06 -14.85 -14.54
N GLU A 188 21.87 -15.47 -14.49
CA GLU A 188 20.75 -15.21 -15.40
C GLU A 188 20.04 -13.87 -15.08
N ASN A 189 20.30 -13.30 -13.92
CA ASN A 189 19.76 -12.01 -13.46
C ASN A 189 20.86 -11.22 -12.75
N LEU A 190 20.91 -9.90 -12.99
CA LEU A 190 21.86 -8.99 -12.34
C LEU A 190 21.77 -9.00 -10.80
N ALA A 191 20.62 -9.40 -10.25
CA ALA A 191 20.47 -9.61 -8.80
C ALA A 191 21.46 -10.66 -8.24
N TYR A 192 21.92 -11.60 -9.06
CA TYR A 192 22.86 -12.68 -8.71
C TYR A 192 24.32 -12.36 -9.11
N SER A 193 24.61 -11.10 -9.43
CA SER A 193 25.98 -10.59 -9.67
C SER A 193 26.48 -9.86 -8.43
N ASP A 194 27.74 -9.41 -8.44
CA ASP A 194 28.33 -8.51 -7.43
C ASP A 194 28.31 -7.03 -7.84
N LEU A 195 27.75 -6.73 -8.99
CA LEU A 195 27.55 -5.36 -9.46
C LEU A 195 26.53 -4.61 -8.61
N GLY A 196 26.71 -3.30 -8.52
CA GLY A 196 25.70 -2.43 -7.94
C GLY A 196 24.38 -2.50 -8.68
N LEU A 197 23.29 -2.48 -7.93
CA LEU A 197 21.93 -2.55 -8.45
C LEU A 197 21.19 -1.26 -8.08
N GLY A 198 20.87 -0.44 -9.08
CA GLY A 198 20.12 0.79 -8.86
C GLY A 198 18.71 0.55 -8.34
N LEU A 199 18.11 1.59 -7.76
CA LEU A 199 16.77 1.55 -7.22
C LEU A 199 15.76 1.06 -8.26
N HIS A 200 14.92 0.08 -7.89
CA HIS A 200 13.89 -0.52 -8.71
C HIS A 200 12.78 -1.13 -7.86
N THR A 201 11.64 -1.38 -8.47
CA THR A 201 10.58 -2.27 -7.94
C THR A 201 10.66 -3.63 -8.63
N ASP A 202 10.31 -4.69 -7.90
CA ASP A 202 10.38 -6.04 -8.45
C ASP A 202 9.13 -6.41 -9.24
N ASN A 203 9.38 -7.13 -10.33
CA ASN A 203 8.41 -7.91 -11.10
C ASN A 203 7.17 -7.13 -11.58
N PRO A 204 7.31 -5.93 -12.18
CA PRO A 204 6.16 -5.18 -12.71
C PRO A 204 5.47 -5.87 -13.90
N TYR A 205 6.04 -6.94 -14.42
CA TYR A 205 5.50 -7.81 -15.47
C TYR A 205 4.52 -8.88 -14.96
N ARG A 206 4.29 -8.97 -13.62
CA ARG A 206 3.37 -9.94 -13.01
C ARG A 206 1.97 -9.37 -12.82
N GLU A 207 1.00 -10.28 -12.79
CA GLU A 207 -0.37 -10.00 -12.39
C GLU A 207 -0.83 -11.07 -11.37
N PRO A 208 -1.04 -10.69 -10.11
CA PRO A 208 -0.76 -9.36 -9.53
C PRO A 208 0.74 -9.08 -9.38
N VAL A 209 1.09 -7.79 -9.33
CA VAL A 209 2.45 -7.39 -8.90
C VAL A 209 2.65 -7.82 -7.45
N PRO A 210 3.83 -8.38 -7.06
CA PRO A 210 4.11 -8.67 -5.66
C PRO A 210 3.84 -7.47 -4.76
N GLY A 211 3.08 -7.69 -3.68
CA GLY A 211 2.67 -6.62 -2.79
C GLY A 211 3.80 -6.12 -1.92
N PHE A 212 4.33 -7.03 -1.10
CA PHE A 212 5.48 -6.75 -0.23
C PHE A 212 6.62 -7.70 -0.54
N GLN A 213 7.82 -7.23 -0.32
CA GLN A 213 9.03 -8.04 -0.42
C GLN A 213 9.67 -8.16 0.95
N VAL A 214 10.18 -9.33 1.25
CA VAL A 214 10.95 -9.64 2.45
C VAL A 214 12.38 -9.98 2.01
N LEU A 215 13.36 -9.37 2.64
CA LEU A 215 14.78 -9.73 2.49
C LEU A 215 15.37 -10.02 3.86
N HIS A 216 15.94 -11.22 4.03
CA HIS A 216 16.56 -11.70 5.25
C HIS A 216 18.05 -11.91 5.03
N ALA A 217 18.89 -11.31 5.86
CA ALA A 217 20.32 -11.42 5.78
C ALA A 217 20.82 -12.67 6.52
N LEU A 218 21.20 -13.68 5.76
CA LEU A 218 21.85 -14.89 6.30
C LEU A 218 23.35 -14.66 6.52
N VAL A 219 24.00 -14.01 5.53
CA VAL A 219 25.39 -13.60 5.57
C VAL A 219 25.48 -12.19 5.06
N ALA A 220 25.80 -11.26 5.93
CA ALA A 220 26.06 -9.86 5.59
C ALA A 220 27.50 -9.69 5.10
N SER A 221 27.70 -8.86 4.07
CA SER A 221 29.05 -8.47 3.67
C SER A 221 29.58 -7.40 4.64
N PRO A 222 30.81 -7.55 5.16
CA PRO A 222 31.41 -6.52 6.00
C PRO A 222 31.89 -5.30 5.20
N ASP A 223 31.97 -5.40 3.86
CA ASP A 223 32.53 -4.38 2.99
C ASP A 223 31.75 -4.33 1.67
N GLY A 224 31.02 -3.26 1.46
CA GLY A 224 30.12 -3.06 0.33
C GLY A 224 28.85 -3.91 0.38
N GLY A 225 28.04 -3.84 -0.68
CA GLY A 225 26.76 -4.54 -0.77
C GLY A 225 25.69 -3.97 0.16
N GLU A 226 25.85 -2.72 0.58
CA GLU A 226 24.86 -2.01 1.39
C GLU A 226 23.52 -1.98 0.67
N SER A 227 22.45 -2.14 1.44
CA SER A 227 21.09 -2.02 0.93
C SER A 227 20.74 -0.56 0.70
N LEU A 228 20.14 -0.29 -0.47
CA LEU A 228 19.61 1.02 -0.84
C LEU A 228 18.09 0.92 -0.89
N PHE A 229 17.42 1.92 -0.31
CA PHE A 229 15.97 2.06 -0.41
C PHE A 229 15.61 3.50 -0.78
N GLY A 230 14.48 3.66 -1.48
CA GLY A 230 13.95 4.97 -1.83
C GLY A 230 12.43 4.96 -1.82
N ASP A 231 11.80 6.03 -1.31
CA ASP A 231 10.35 6.17 -1.32
C ASP A 231 9.88 6.67 -2.69
N GLY A 232 9.36 5.76 -3.51
CA GLY A 232 8.82 6.06 -4.83
C GLY A 232 7.63 7.02 -4.80
N PHE A 233 6.84 7.00 -3.72
CA PHE A 233 5.74 7.95 -3.58
C PHE A 233 6.27 9.36 -3.32
N ALA A 234 7.28 9.51 -2.47
CA ALA A 234 7.94 10.79 -2.26
C ALA A 234 8.53 11.35 -3.57
N MET A 235 9.20 10.50 -4.35
CA MET A 235 9.76 10.88 -5.66
C MET A 235 8.67 11.25 -6.67
N ALA A 236 7.56 10.50 -6.71
CA ALA A 236 6.42 10.80 -7.57
C ALA A 236 5.74 12.12 -7.20
N LEU A 237 5.57 12.39 -5.90
CA LEU A 237 5.02 13.65 -5.41
C LEU A 237 5.97 14.84 -5.68
N HIS A 238 7.29 14.64 -5.55
CA HIS A 238 8.27 15.65 -5.93
C HIS A 238 8.20 15.95 -7.43
N LEU A 239 8.08 14.91 -8.28
CA LEU A 239 7.90 15.09 -9.72
C LEU A 239 6.61 15.84 -10.02
N ARG A 240 5.49 15.49 -9.37
CA ARG A 240 4.19 16.16 -9.52
C ARG A 240 4.27 17.65 -9.20
N ALA A 241 4.96 18.00 -8.12
CA ALA A 241 5.11 19.39 -7.68
C ALA A 241 6.04 20.21 -8.58
N SER A 242 7.14 19.60 -9.06
CA SER A 242 8.20 20.31 -9.78
C SER A 242 8.06 20.23 -11.30
N PHE A 243 7.45 19.16 -11.82
CA PHE A 243 7.31 18.87 -13.26
C PHE A 243 5.97 18.18 -13.54
N PRO A 244 4.84 18.91 -13.40
CA PRO A 244 3.49 18.33 -13.50
C PRO A 244 3.21 17.65 -14.83
N ASP A 245 3.70 18.18 -15.95
CA ASP A 245 3.51 17.58 -17.28
C ASP A 245 4.22 16.23 -17.40
N ASP A 246 5.43 16.11 -16.84
CA ASP A 246 6.17 14.86 -16.81
C ASP A 246 5.45 13.83 -15.92
N PHE A 247 4.92 14.26 -14.77
CA PHE A 247 4.12 13.41 -13.91
C PHE A 247 2.89 12.87 -14.63
N GLU A 248 2.15 13.75 -15.33
CA GLU A 248 0.97 13.35 -16.11
C GLU A 248 1.32 12.32 -17.19
N VAL A 249 2.41 12.52 -17.91
CA VAL A 249 2.89 11.58 -18.93
C VAL A 249 3.18 10.21 -18.31
N LEU A 250 3.85 10.14 -17.16
CA LEU A 250 4.19 8.88 -16.51
C LEU A 250 3.01 8.17 -15.84
N THR A 251 1.91 8.89 -15.58
CA THR A 251 0.67 8.29 -15.04
C THR A 251 -0.26 7.76 -16.12
N ARG A 252 -0.15 8.23 -17.36
CA ARG A 252 -1.07 7.89 -18.45
C ARG A 252 -0.49 6.95 -19.50
N THR A 253 0.84 6.93 -19.64
CA THR A 253 1.49 6.12 -20.69
C THR A 253 1.64 4.68 -20.22
N PRO A 254 1.01 3.70 -20.90
CA PRO A 254 1.24 2.28 -20.66
C PRO A 254 2.67 1.91 -21.04
N VAL A 255 3.40 1.34 -20.08
CA VAL A 255 4.77 0.85 -20.25
C VAL A 255 4.73 -0.66 -20.25
N PRO A 256 5.22 -1.33 -21.33
CA PRO A 256 5.29 -2.77 -21.39
C PRO A 256 6.45 -3.30 -20.54
N PHE A 257 6.17 -4.23 -19.65
CA PHE A 257 7.16 -4.98 -18.89
C PHE A 257 7.15 -6.43 -19.30
N LEU A 258 8.32 -7.00 -19.54
CA LEU A 258 8.49 -8.36 -20.04
C LEU A 258 9.58 -9.07 -19.26
N TYR A 259 9.29 -10.30 -18.87
CA TYR A 259 10.26 -11.26 -18.34
C TYR A 259 10.20 -12.54 -19.18
N ARG A 260 11.36 -13.08 -19.54
CA ARG A 260 11.50 -14.36 -20.22
C ARG A 260 12.58 -15.21 -19.56
N SER A 261 12.25 -16.44 -19.29
CA SER A 261 13.18 -17.49 -18.92
C SER A 261 12.86 -18.75 -19.73
N ARG A 262 13.57 -19.83 -19.46
CA ARG A 262 13.25 -21.12 -20.09
C ARG A 262 11.84 -21.61 -19.76
N ASP A 263 11.39 -21.35 -18.54
CA ASP A 263 10.18 -21.97 -17.98
C ASP A 263 9.03 -20.95 -17.72
N ALA A 264 9.24 -19.66 -18.04
CA ALA A 264 8.23 -18.63 -17.84
C ALA A 264 8.37 -17.44 -18.83
N GLU A 265 7.25 -16.99 -19.36
CA GLU A 265 7.13 -15.72 -20.07
C GLU A 265 5.99 -14.93 -19.43
N LEU A 266 6.31 -13.73 -18.93
CA LEU A 266 5.41 -12.88 -18.16
C LEU A 266 5.40 -11.49 -18.78
N TYR A 267 4.21 -10.95 -19.01
CA TYR A 267 4.02 -9.65 -19.65
C TYR A 267 2.88 -8.90 -19.00
N ALA A 268 3.09 -7.61 -18.74
CA ALA A 268 2.03 -6.70 -18.34
C ALA A 268 2.32 -5.28 -18.84
N GLU A 269 1.28 -4.51 -19.10
CA GLU A 269 1.37 -3.07 -19.37
C GLU A 269 0.79 -2.28 -18.21
N ARG A 270 1.54 -1.30 -17.72
CA ARG A 270 1.09 -0.41 -16.65
C ARG A 270 1.86 0.90 -16.66
N PRO A 271 1.30 2.00 -16.14
CA PRO A 271 2.03 3.25 -16.02
C PRO A 271 3.20 3.12 -15.02
N LEU A 272 4.24 3.95 -15.18
CA LEU A 272 5.34 4.01 -14.21
C LEU A 272 4.86 4.54 -12.85
N ILE A 273 3.89 5.45 -12.84
CA ILE A 273 3.24 5.98 -11.64
C ILE A 273 1.75 5.67 -11.76
N GLN A 274 1.22 4.86 -10.88
CA GLN A 274 -0.20 4.50 -10.85
C GLN A 274 -0.93 5.36 -9.83
N LEU A 275 -2.13 5.80 -10.19
CA LEU A 275 -3.00 6.60 -9.33
C LEU A 275 -4.23 5.79 -8.90
N THR A 276 -4.79 6.18 -7.75
CA THR A 276 -6.15 5.80 -7.34
C THR A 276 -7.19 6.54 -8.17
N CYS A 277 -8.46 6.16 -8.07
CA CYS A 277 -9.57 6.91 -8.68
C CYS A 277 -9.70 8.35 -8.13
N SER A 278 -9.16 8.62 -6.94
CA SER A 278 -9.10 9.97 -6.35
C SER A 278 -7.86 10.78 -6.77
N GLY A 279 -6.98 10.20 -7.62
CA GLY A 279 -5.79 10.90 -8.11
C GLY A 279 -4.57 10.83 -7.18
N GLU A 280 -4.61 10.02 -6.12
CA GLU A 280 -3.47 9.80 -5.23
C GLU A 280 -2.53 8.74 -5.79
N VAL A 281 -1.21 8.84 -5.53
CA VAL A 281 -0.23 7.82 -5.94
C VAL A 281 -0.51 6.53 -5.20
N SER A 282 -0.73 5.45 -5.95
CA SER A 282 -1.05 4.11 -5.41
C SER A 282 0.02 3.05 -5.67
N ALA A 283 0.85 3.25 -6.71
CA ALA A 283 2.01 2.40 -6.97
C ALA A 283 3.04 3.11 -7.85
N VAL A 284 4.30 2.70 -7.72
CA VAL A 284 5.39 3.02 -8.64
C VAL A 284 5.91 1.70 -9.23
N HIS A 285 5.98 1.64 -10.56
CA HIS A 285 6.47 0.48 -11.30
C HIS A 285 7.73 0.87 -12.06
N TYR A 286 8.88 0.73 -11.44
CA TYR A 286 10.14 1.10 -12.06
C TYR A 286 11.14 -0.07 -12.06
N ASN A 287 11.33 -0.66 -13.22
CA ASN A 287 12.37 -1.67 -13.44
C ASN A 287 12.85 -1.57 -14.90
N SER A 288 13.87 -0.73 -15.13
CA SER A 288 14.39 -0.44 -16.46
C SER A 288 14.88 -1.68 -17.23
N ARG A 289 15.25 -2.74 -16.48
CA ARG A 289 15.76 -3.99 -17.07
C ARG A 289 14.67 -4.87 -17.69
N SER A 290 13.41 -4.67 -17.28
CA SER A 290 12.27 -5.44 -17.78
C SER A 290 11.34 -4.65 -18.70
N ILE A 291 11.63 -3.36 -18.97
CA ILE A 291 10.87 -2.58 -19.94
C ILE A 291 11.12 -3.15 -21.34
N ALA A 292 10.06 -3.57 -21.99
CA ALA A 292 10.08 -3.95 -23.41
C ALA A 292 9.95 -2.72 -24.31
N PRO A 293 10.17 -2.85 -25.64
CA PRO A 293 10.02 -1.74 -26.57
C PRO A 293 8.61 -1.11 -26.48
N LEU A 294 8.56 0.19 -26.23
CA LEU A 294 7.30 0.94 -26.15
C LEU A 294 6.70 1.15 -27.53
N ARG A 295 5.37 1.04 -27.60
CA ARG A 295 4.59 1.31 -28.82
C ARG A 295 3.97 2.70 -28.71
N LEU A 296 4.77 3.74 -28.95
CA LEU A 296 4.35 5.13 -28.89
C LEU A 296 4.27 5.73 -30.30
N ALA A 297 3.33 6.63 -30.50
CA ALA A 297 3.37 7.49 -31.68
C ALA A 297 4.62 8.39 -31.62
N ALA A 298 5.21 8.73 -32.76
CA ALA A 298 6.45 9.51 -32.79
C ALA A 298 6.37 10.85 -32.01
N ARG A 299 5.18 11.48 -32.03
CA ARG A 299 4.91 12.73 -31.29
C ARG A 299 4.94 12.55 -29.77
N ASP A 300 4.61 11.36 -29.26
CA ASP A 300 4.50 11.06 -27.82
C ASP A 300 5.81 10.52 -27.24
N ALA A 301 6.71 10.03 -28.10
CA ALA A 301 7.98 9.45 -27.67
C ALA A 301 8.89 10.47 -26.96
N GLY A 302 9.05 11.67 -27.53
CA GLY A 302 9.87 12.73 -26.93
C GLY A 302 9.44 13.10 -25.52
N PRO A 303 8.17 13.47 -25.29
CA PRO A 303 7.62 13.73 -23.97
C PRO A 303 7.81 12.58 -22.99
N PHE A 304 7.49 11.33 -23.40
CA PHE A 304 7.64 10.17 -22.53
C PHE A 304 9.10 9.94 -22.11
N TYR A 305 10.04 9.90 -23.07
CA TYR A 305 11.43 9.67 -22.71
C TYR A 305 12.05 10.82 -21.91
N GLY A 306 11.57 12.06 -22.10
CA GLY A 306 11.93 13.21 -21.27
C GLY A 306 11.53 13.00 -19.81
N ALA A 307 10.26 12.70 -19.58
CA ALA A 307 9.69 12.40 -18.26
C ALA A 307 10.35 11.17 -17.61
N TYR A 308 10.54 10.09 -18.36
CA TYR A 308 11.20 8.88 -17.88
C TYR A 308 12.64 9.12 -17.44
N ARG A 309 13.42 9.89 -18.22
CA ARG A 309 14.80 10.27 -17.87
C ARG A 309 14.85 11.13 -16.61
N ARG A 310 13.89 12.04 -16.44
CA ARG A 310 13.81 12.90 -15.26
C ARG A 310 13.50 12.07 -14.01
N PHE A 311 12.54 11.17 -14.11
CA PHE A 311 12.23 10.24 -13.00
C PHE A 311 13.42 9.33 -12.68
N ALA A 312 14.10 8.80 -13.69
CA ALA A 312 15.33 8.03 -13.53
C ALA A 312 16.47 8.84 -12.87
N ALA A 313 16.53 10.15 -13.08
CA ALA A 313 17.49 11.03 -12.41
C ALA A 313 17.17 11.18 -10.91
N LEU A 314 15.89 11.28 -10.54
CA LEU A 314 15.47 11.28 -9.12
C LEU A 314 15.88 9.99 -8.40
N LEU A 315 15.76 8.84 -9.08
CA LEU A 315 16.19 7.55 -8.51
C LEU A 315 17.72 7.43 -8.32
N ARG A 316 18.51 8.32 -8.91
CA ARG A 316 19.98 8.38 -8.72
C ARG A 316 20.40 9.47 -7.75
N ASP A 317 19.48 10.33 -7.36
CA ASP A 317 19.76 11.41 -6.42
C ASP A 317 19.85 10.86 -5.00
N SER A 318 21.03 10.94 -4.41
CA SER A 318 21.32 10.42 -3.07
C SER A 318 20.43 11.04 -1.97
N ARG A 319 19.84 12.20 -2.20
CA ARG A 319 18.88 12.82 -1.26
C ARG A 319 17.66 11.92 -0.98
N PHE A 320 17.30 11.07 -1.94
CA PHE A 320 16.18 10.13 -1.82
C PHE A 320 16.61 8.73 -1.37
N HIS A 321 17.88 8.51 -1.02
CA HIS A 321 18.40 7.20 -0.65
C HIS A 321 18.52 7.04 0.85
N LEU A 322 17.87 6.01 1.39
CA LEU A 322 18.20 5.41 2.68
C LEU A 322 19.19 4.28 2.40
N GLN A 323 20.42 4.39 2.91
CA GLN A 323 21.50 3.43 2.69
C GLN A 323 21.99 2.88 4.03
N PHE A 324 22.08 1.56 4.15
CA PHE A 324 22.60 0.90 5.35
C PHE A 324 22.99 -0.55 5.08
N SER A 325 23.78 -1.11 6.00
CA SER A 325 24.16 -2.54 6.00
C SER A 325 23.27 -3.34 6.92
N LEU A 326 22.67 -4.40 6.40
CA LEU A 326 22.00 -5.43 7.21
C LEU A 326 23.06 -6.28 7.92
N ARG A 327 22.79 -6.70 9.16
CA ARG A 327 23.56 -7.66 9.91
C ARG A 327 23.01 -9.09 9.70
N ASN A 328 23.76 -10.09 10.06
CA ASN A 328 23.24 -11.47 10.07
C ASN A 328 22.04 -11.55 11.01
N GLY A 329 20.92 -12.10 10.53
CA GLY A 329 19.67 -12.18 11.26
C GLY A 329 18.77 -10.94 11.13
N ASP A 330 19.22 -9.87 10.50
CA ASP A 330 18.33 -8.74 10.17
C ASP A 330 17.42 -9.11 8.99
N LEU A 331 16.19 -8.65 9.09
CA LEU A 331 15.18 -8.82 8.05
C LEU A 331 14.46 -7.51 7.80
N VAL A 332 14.27 -7.18 6.54
CA VAL A 332 13.48 -6.02 6.09
C VAL A 332 12.26 -6.48 5.32
N VAL A 333 11.11 -5.89 5.63
CA VAL A 333 9.88 -6.00 4.85
C VAL A 333 9.56 -4.63 4.28
N PHE A 334 9.20 -4.55 3.01
CA PHE A 334 8.86 -3.28 2.36
C PHE A 334 7.78 -3.43 1.30
N ASP A 335 6.97 -2.38 1.12
CA ASP A 335 5.94 -2.30 0.08
C ASP A 335 6.63 -2.17 -1.29
N ASN A 336 6.65 -3.24 -2.07
CA ASN A 336 7.29 -3.30 -3.37
C ASN A 336 6.63 -2.40 -4.43
N GLN A 337 5.45 -1.87 -4.15
CA GLN A 337 4.76 -0.93 -5.03
C GLN A 337 4.99 0.54 -4.62
N ARG A 338 5.68 0.76 -3.50
CA ARG A 338 6.05 2.09 -2.99
C ARG A 338 7.55 2.25 -2.83
N THR A 339 8.19 1.30 -2.14
CA THR A 339 9.60 1.37 -1.77
C THR A 339 10.45 0.71 -2.84
N LEU A 340 11.23 1.52 -3.56
CA LEU A 340 12.26 1.01 -4.46
C LEU A 340 13.44 0.52 -3.64
N HIS A 341 14.10 -0.51 -4.14
CA HIS A 341 15.25 -1.09 -3.49
C HIS A 341 16.40 -1.34 -4.47
N GLY A 342 17.58 -1.42 -3.93
CA GLY A 342 18.82 -1.66 -4.66
C GLY A 342 19.95 -2.02 -3.72
N ARG A 343 21.17 -2.00 -4.23
CA ARG A 343 22.38 -2.23 -3.42
C ARG A 343 23.58 -1.58 -4.06
N THR A 344 24.57 -1.27 -3.24
CA THR A 344 25.92 -0.91 -3.71
C THR A 344 26.66 -2.16 -4.25
N ALA A 345 27.68 -1.94 -5.06
CA ALA A 345 28.57 -3.02 -5.50
C ALA A 345 29.35 -3.60 -4.31
N PHE A 346 29.75 -4.85 -4.41
CA PHE A 346 30.59 -5.53 -3.42
C PHE A 346 31.55 -6.51 -4.10
N SER A 347 32.54 -7.03 -3.36
CA SER A 347 33.47 -8.03 -3.90
C SER A 347 33.08 -9.43 -3.36
N SER A 348 32.37 -10.19 -4.17
CA SER A 348 31.92 -11.54 -3.79
C SER A 348 33.08 -12.54 -3.54
N ALA A 349 34.24 -12.30 -4.17
CA ALA A 349 35.44 -13.11 -3.97
C ALA A 349 36.11 -12.90 -2.60
N LYS A 350 35.95 -11.69 -2.01
CA LYS A 350 36.52 -11.34 -0.69
C LYS A 350 35.52 -11.53 0.44
N HIS A 351 34.26 -11.16 0.19
CA HIS A 351 33.23 -11.07 1.21
C HIS A 351 31.91 -11.65 0.68
N PRO A 352 31.60 -12.92 1.01
CA PRO A 352 30.34 -13.52 0.60
C PRO A 352 29.17 -12.77 1.21
N ARG A 353 28.15 -12.57 0.39
CA ARG A 353 26.85 -11.98 0.82
C ARG A 353 25.75 -12.91 0.41
N HIS A 354 24.89 -13.26 1.36
CA HIS A 354 23.75 -14.13 1.12
C HIS A 354 22.50 -13.58 1.79
N LEU A 355 21.56 -13.11 1.00
CA LEU A 355 20.22 -12.80 1.46
C LEU A 355 19.25 -13.86 0.93
N ARG A 356 18.18 -14.07 1.66
CA ARG A 356 16.99 -14.75 1.18
C ARG A 356 15.86 -13.77 0.98
N GLY A 357 15.05 -14.01 -0.06
CA GLY A 357 13.88 -13.20 -0.35
C GLY A 357 12.62 -14.04 -0.50
N CYS A 358 11.48 -13.44 -0.17
CA CYS A 358 10.16 -13.89 -0.56
C CYS A 358 9.24 -12.71 -0.80
N TYR A 359 8.11 -12.96 -1.45
CA TYR A 359 7.08 -11.95 -1.66
C TYR A 359 5.85 -12.29 -0.81
N LEU A 360 5.11 -11.25 -0.38
CA LEU A 360 3.83 -11.40 0.30
C LEU A 360 2.71 -10.82 -0.56
N THR A 361 1.52 -11.38 -0.44
CA THR A 361 0.33 -10.82 -1.06
C THR A 361 -0.07 -9.53 -0.33
N ARG A 362 -0.47 -8.50 -1.07
CA ARG A 362 -0.77 -7.18 -0.50
C ARG A 362 -1.97 -7.21 0.44
N ASP A 363 -3.01 -7.92 0.01
CA ASP A 363 -4.24 -8.12 0.77
C ASP A 363 -4.02 -8.81 2.12
N SER A 364 -3.13 -9.82 2.18
CA SER A 364 -2.86 -10.53 3.43
C SER A 364 -2.15 -9.66 4.47
N VAL A 365 -1.22 -8.81 4.04
CA VAL A 365 -0.52 -7.88 4.93
C VAL A 365 -1.48 -6.82 5.47
N TYR A 366 -2.32 -6.28 4.59
CA TYR A 366 -3.34 -5.30 5.00
C TYR A 366 -4.38 -5.91 5.93
N SER A 367 -4.79 -7.16 5.67
CA SER A 367 -5.72 -7.89 6.52
C SER A 367 -5.15 -8.11 7.92
N GLU A 368 -3.89 -8.58 8.04
CA GLU A 368 -3.24 -8.78 9.34
C GLU A 368 -3.13 -7.45 10.12
N ALA A 369 -2.69 -6.38 9.47
CA ALA A 369 -2.62 -5.06 10.08
C ALA A 369 -4.00 -4.56 10.53
N ALA A 370 -5.04 -4.75 9.71
CA ALA A 370 -6.41 -4.34 10.04
C ALA A 370 -6.99 -5.13 11.23
N LEU A 371 -6.74 -6.44 11.28
CA LEU A 371 -7.17 -7.29 12.39
C LEU A 371 -6.52 -6.86 13.71
N LEU A 372 -5.23 -6.59 13.70
CA LEU A 372 -4.51 -6.11 14.89
C LEU A 372 -4.99 -4.72 15.33
N ARG A 373 -5.20 -3.79 14.40
CA ARG A 373 -5.76 -2.46 14.72
C ARG A 373 -7.14 -2.57 15.34
N ARG A 374 -8.02 -3.42 14.82
CA ARG A 374 -9.35 -3.65 15.36
C ARG A 374 -9.31 -4.18 16.80
N GLU A 375 -8.35 -5.06 17.09
CA GLU A 375 -8.17 -5.62 18.42
C GLU A 375 -7.74 -4.55 19.45
N PHE A 376 -6.85 -3.64 19.07
CA PHE A 376 -6.29 -2.62 19.98
C PHE A 376 -7.01 -1.28 19.94
N HIS A 377 -7.80 -0.99 18.89
CA HIS A 377 -8.56 0.24 18.71
C HIS A 377 -10.00 -0.07 18.24
N PRO A 378 -10.82 -0.75 19.06
CA PRO A 378 -12.17 -1.17 18.64
C PRO A 378 -13.11 0.00 18.31
N GLU A 379 -12.83 1.21 18.80
CA GLU A 379 -13.69 2.38 18.62
C GLU A 379 -13.61 3.04 17.23
N THR A 380 -12.63 2.67 16.41
CA THR A 380 -12.41 3.28 15.07
C THR A 380 -13.16 2.58 13.93
N HIS A 381 -13.88 1.49 14.21
CA HIS A 381 -14.50 0.63 13.18
C HIS A 381 -15.95 0.21 13.45
N SER A 382 -16.61 0.83 14.44
CA SER A 382 -18.05 0.62 14.69
C SER A 382 -18.94 1.54 13.86
#